data_80287ffb20a6db47f7e40c44093b4217
#
_entry.id   80287ffb20a6db47f7e40c44093b4217
#
_cell.length_a   1.000
_cell.length_b   1.000
_cell.length_c   1.000
_cell.angle_alpha   90.00
_cell.angle_beta   90.00
_cell.angle_gamma   90.00
#
_symmetry.space_group_name_H-M   'P 1'
#
loop_
_entity.id
_entity.type
_entity.pdbx_description
1 polymer ?
#
loop_
_entity_poly.entity_id
_entity_poly.type
_entity_poly.pdbx_seq_one_letter_code
_entity_poly.pdbx_strand_id
1 'polypeptide(L)'
;PLSKILTPVPDLFMLKSSTSKDEALRLATKFGFSRIPVYEGGSDNITGIIYAKDLLNFSGDNIIQLLRDPFFVPVQKKALALLREMQLMRLHMAMVIDEYGRLKGIVTLDDILEEIFGEIQDEKEILDENIFFENNKMYILGGTKIKEFNQTCLFAIHLSLIHISEPTR
;
A
#
# COMPACT_ATOMS: atom_id res chain seq x y z
N PRO A 1 -14.80 7.91 2.21
CA PRO A 1 -14.17 8.46 1.02
C PRO A 1 -12.66 8.60 1.23
N LEU A 2 -11.86 8.49 0.16
CA LEU A 2 -10.39 8.57 0.23
C LEU A 2 -9.88 9.90 0.80
N SER A 3 -10.68 10.95 0.75
CA SER A 3 -10.33 12.27 1.31
C SER A 3 -9.94 12.27 2.79
N LYS A 4 -10.29 11.23 3.54
CA LYS A 4 -9.96 11.11 4.96
C LYS A 4 -8.65 10.38 5.25
N ILE A 5 -8.20 9.56 4.29
CA ILE A 5 -7.08 8.63 4.48
C ILE A 5 -5.90 8.91 3.55
N LEU A 6 -6.06 9.83 2.59
CA LEU A 6 -4.97 10.16 1.67
C LEU A 6 -3.88 10.97 2.37
N THR A 7 -2.63 10.70 2.02
CA THR A 7 -1.50 11.58 2.31
C THR A 7 -1.52 12.72 1.28
N PRO A 8 -1.72 13.98 1.70
CA PRO A 8 -1.87 15.11 0.78
C PRO A 8 -0.55 15.49 0.10
N VAL A 9 -0.64 16.11 -1.09
CA VAL A 9 0.54 16.48 -1.91
C VAL A 9 1.63 17.22 -1.12
N PRO A 10 1.35 18.19 -0.24
CA PRO A 10 2.39 18.89 0.51
C PRO A 10 3.25 17.99 1.42
N ASP A 11 2.68 16.89 1.87
CA ASP A 11 3.33 15.94 2.79
C ASP A 11 4.00 14.77 2.05
N LEU A 12 3.87 14.72 0.72
CA LEU A 12 4.43 13.63 -0.08
C LEU A 12 5.93 13.77 -0.30
N PHE A 13 6.63 12.69 -0.05
CA PHE A 13 7.97 12.54 -0.61
C PHE A 13 7.89 12.07 -2.06
N MET A 14 8.41 12.87 -2.98
CA MET A 14 8.41 12.60 -4.42
C MET A 14 9.77 12.94 -5.01
N LEU A 15 10.15 12.27 -6.08
CA LEU A 15 11.38 12.57 -6.83
C LEU A 15 11.05 13.31 -8.12
N LYS A 16 11.93 14.23 -8.51
CA LYS A 16 11.88 14.85 -9.82
C LYS A 16 12.40 13.88 -10.89
N SER A 17 11.82 13.86 -12.07
CA SER A 17 12.24 13.00 -13.18
C SER A 17 13.73 13.16 -13.56
N SER A 18 14.30 14.35 -13.29
CA SER A 18 15.71 14.68 -13.51
C SER A 18 16.66 14.27 -12.36
N THR A 19 16.13 13.64 -11.29
CA THR A 19 16.97 13.16 -10.17
C THR A 19 17.87 12.03 -10.65
N SER A 20 19.14 12.06 -10.26
CA SER A 20 20.06 10.96 -10.59
C SER A 20 19.73 9.69 -9.80
N LYS A 21 20.12 8.55 -10.32
CA LYS A 21 19.94 7.25 -9.64
C LYS A 21 20.54 7.25 -8.24
N ASP A 22 21.78 7.74 -8.09
CA ASP A 22 22.48 7.71 -6.79
C ASP A 22 21.78 8.60 -5.75
N GLU A 23 21.32 9.76 -6.16
CA GLU A 23 20.53 10.64 -5.29
C GLU A 23 19.18 10.02 -4.93
N ALA A 24 18.49 9.41 -5.90
CA ALA A 24 17.22 8.71 -5.66
C ALA A 24 17.40 7.56 -4.66
N LEU A 25 18.46 6.75 -4.83
CA LEU A 25 18.78 5.65 -3.92
C LEU A 25 19.13 6.15 -2.52
N ARG A 26 19.96 7.19 -2.42
CA ARG A 26 20.31 7.82 -1.14
C ARG A 26 19.08 8.31 -0.39
N LEU A 27 18.17 8.99 -1.08
CA LEU A 27 16.94 9.52 -0.49
C LEU A 27 15.97 8.40 -0.11
N ALA A 28 15.78 7.41 -0.98
CA ALA A 28 14.93 6.25 -0.69
C ALA A 28 15.39 5.51 0.58
N THR A 29 16.70 5.30 0.71
CA THR A 29 17.31 4.66 1.87
C THR A 29 17.16 5.51 3.13
N LYS A 30 17.43 6.83 3.01
CA LYS A 30 17.35 7.76 4.15
C LYS A 30 15.95 7.81 4.75
N PHE A 31 14.92 7.83 3.93
CA PHE A 31 13.53 7.97 4.37
C PHE A 31 12.77 6.64 4.48
N GLY A 32 13.35 5.52 4.04
CA GLY A 32 12.77 4.19 4.16
C GLY A 32 11.59 3.91 3.22
N PHE A 33 11.38 4.72 2.18
CA PHE A 33 10.27 4.53 1.25
C PHE A 33 10.52 3.41 0.25
N SER A 34 9.60 2.45 0.18
CA SER A 34 9.65 1.34 -0.79
C SER A 34 9.17 1.73 -2.19
N ARG A 35 8.29 2.74 -2.29
CA ARG A 35 7.68 3.23 -3.53
C ARG A 35 7.63 4.74 -3.50
N ILE A 36 8.12 5.36 -4.57
CA ILE A 36 8.29 6.81 -4.61
C ILE A 36 7.66 7.33 -5.90
N PRO A 37 6.68 8.22 -5.83
CA PRO A 37 6.15 8.91 -7.00
C PRO A 37 7.21 9.79 -7.64
N VAL A 38 7.20 9.84 -8.96
CA VAL A 38 8.08 10.71 -9.76
C VAL A 38 7.25 11.70 -10.54
N TYR A 39 7.64 12.96 -10.50
CA TYR A 39 6.94 14.04 -11.19
C TYR A 39 7.85 14.76 -12.20
N GLU A 40 7.25 15.41 -13.19
CA GLU A 40 7.92 16.24 -14.17
C GLU A 40 7.24 17.61 -14.26
N GLY A 41 8.04 18.69 -14.27
CA GLY A 41 7.51 20.05 -14.27
C GLY A 41 6.94 20.44 -12.90
N GLY A 42 5.63 20.33 -12.72
CA GLY A 42 4.94 20.58 -11.45
C GLY A 42 4.73 19.32 -10.62
N SER A 43 4.62 19.47 -9.30
CA SER A 43 4.43 18.36 -8.34
C SER A 43 3.10 17.61 -8.50
N ASP A 44 2.16 18.17 -9.25
CA ASP A 44 0.87 17.57 -9.60
C ASP A 44 0.93 16.71 -10.87
N ASN A 45 2.03 16.79 -11.64
CA ASN A 45 2.23 16.02 -12.86
C ASN A 45 3.07 14.75 -12.58
N ILE A 46 2.42 13.72 -12.07
CA ILE A 46 3.07 12.43 -11.79
C ILE A 46 3.28 11.66 -13.10
N THR A 47 4.53 11.34 -13.42
CA THR A 47 4.92 10.58 -14.61
C THR A 47 5.08 9.10 -14.35
N GLY A 48 5.25 8.69 -13.08
CA GLY A 48 5.40 7.28 -12.74
C GLY A 48 5.70 7.04 -11.26
N ILE A 49 5.94 5.78 -10.94
CA ILE A 49 6.35 5.32 -9.60
C ILE A 49 7.63 4.53 -9.73
N ILE A 50 8.62 4.80 -8.89
CA ILE A 50 9.84 4.01 -8.75
C ILE A 50 9.75 3.13 -7.51
N TYR A 51 10.21 1.90 -7.64
CA TYR A 51 10.41 1.00 -6.52
C TYR A 51 11.86 1.09 -6.04
N ALA A 52 12.09 1.35 -4.75
CA ALA A 52 13.43 1.49 -4.19
C ALA A 52 14.32 0.28 -4.46
N LYS A 53 13.74 -0.94 -4.45
CA LYS A 53 14.46 -2.17 -4.78
C LYS A 53 14.98 -2.21 -6.22
N ASP A 54 14.30 -1.56 -7.16
CA ASP A 54 14.72 -1.55 -8.56
C ASP A 54 15.93 -0.62 -8.75
N LEU A 55 16.05 0.46 -7.94
CA LEU A 55 17.22 1.32 -7.92
C LEU A 55 18.51 0.59 -7.51
N LEU A 56 18.42 -0.39 -6.61
CA LEU A 56 19.58 -1.14 -6.12
C LEU A 56 20.28 -1.93 -7.23
N ASN A 57 19.50 -2.52 -8.12
CA ASN A 57 19.99 -3.43 -9.16
C ASN A 57 20.13 -2.75 -10.53
N PHE A 58 19.83 -1.46 -10.61
CA PHE A 58 19.88 -0.73 -11.88
C PHE A 58 21.28 -0.20 -12.14
N SER A 59 21.82 -0.48 -13.34
CA SER A 59 23.17 -0.06 -13.75
C SER A 59 23.20 1.26 -14.52
N GLY A 60 22.04 1.82 -14.89
CA GLY A 60 21.92 3.09 -15.59
C GLY A 60 21.82 4.29 -14.64
N ASP A 61 21.97 5.51 -15.16
CA ASP A 61 21.85 6.75 -14.38
C ASP A 61 20.44 7.38 -14.44
N ASN A 62 19.69 7.09 -15.50
CA ASN A 62 18.40 7.73 -15.75
C ASN A 62 17.26 6.92 -15.12
N ILE A 63 16.72 7.44 -14.02
CA ILE A 63 15.62 6.80 -13.27
C ILE A 63 14.32 6.66 -14.06
N ILE A 64 14.15 7.41 -15.17
CA ILE A 64 12.96 7.32 -16.02
C ILE A 64 12.78 5.90 -16.58
N GLN A 65 13.86 5.16 -16.78
CA GLN A 65 13.81 3.77 -17.27
C GLN A 65 13.19 2.78 -16.27
N LEU A 66 13.09 3.17 -15.00
CA LEU A 66 12.51 2.37 -13.91
C LEU A 66 11.05 2.73 -13.61
N LEU A 67 10.50 3.73 -14.29
CA LEU A 67 9.14 4.19 -14.05
C LEU A 67 8.13 3.09 -14.36
N ARG A 68 7.20 2.92 -13.44
CA ARG A 68 5.99 2.12 -13.61
C ARG A 68 4.80 3.03 -13.68
N ASP A 69 3.78 2.62 -14.44
CA ASP A 69 2.56 3.41 -14.62
C ASP A 69 1.88 3.70 -13.28
N PRO A 70 1.50 4.95 -13.02
CA PRO A 70 0.76 5.31 -11.82
C PRO A 70 -0.71 4.90 -11.95
N PHE A 71 -1.29 4.42 -10.87
CA PHE A 71 -2.71 4.07 -10.82
C PHE A 71 -3.51 5.25 -10.24
N PHE A 72 -4.32 5.89 -11.07
CA PHE A 72 -5.12 7.04 -10.66
C PHE A 72 -6.54 6.64 -10.24
N VAL A 73 -7.02 7.25 -9.16
CA VAL A 73 -8.37 7.02 -8.63
C VAL A 73 -9.01 8.34 -8.19
N PRO A 74 -10.35 8.50 -8.35
CA PRO A 74 -11.04 9.69 -7.91
C PRO A 74 -11.14 9.75 -6.37
N VAL A 75 -11.06 10.95 -5.80
CA VAL A 75 -11.10 11.20 -4.35
C VAL A 75 -12.38 10.71 -3.68
N GLN A 76 -13.50 10.61 -4.43
CA GLN A 76 -14.79 10.14 -3.92
C GLN A 76 -14.88 8.63 -3.80
N LYS A 77 -13.90 7.88 -4.34
CA LYS A 77 -13.90 6.42 -4.30
C LYS A 77 -13.93 5.92 -2.86
N LYS A 78 -14.68 4.85 -2.62
CA LYS A 78 -14.74 4.21 -1.30
C LYS A 78 -13.46 3.41 -1.05
N ALA A 79 -12.89 3.49 0.15
CA ALA A 79 -11.66 2.79 0.53
C ALA A 79 -11.75 1.28 0.29
N LEU A 80 -12.86 0.64 0.66
CA LEU A 80 -13.07 -0.79 0.45
C LEU A 80 -13.10 -1.20 -1.03
N ALA A 81 -13.65 -0.34 -1.90
CA ALA A 81 -13.65 -0.61 -3.35
C ALA A 81 -12.22 -0.49 -3.92
N LEU A 82 -11.47 0.52 -3.46
CA LEU A 82 -10.07 0.69 -3.83
C LEU A 82 -9.21 -0.48 -3.35
N LEU A 83 -9.41 -0.94 -2.11
CA LEU A 83 -8.70 -2.10 -1.57
C LEU A 83 -8.82 -3.33 -2.47
N ARG A 84 -10.04 -3.65 -2.90
CA ARG A 84 -10.30 -4.79 -3.79
C ARG A 84 -9.59 -4.66 -5.14
N GLU A 85 -9.62 -3.47 -5.74
CA GLU A 85 -8.93 -3.21 -7.01
C GLU A 85 -7.42 -3.33 -6.86
N MET A 86 -6.84 -2.72 -5.82
CA MET A 86 -5.41 -2.79 -5.54
C MET A 86 -4.95 -4.23 -5.33
N GLN A 87 -5.75 -5.05 -4.65
CA GLN A 87 -5.46 -6.48 -4.46
C GLN A 87 -5.49 -7.26 -5.78
N LEU A 88 -6.54 -7.07 -6.59
CA LEU A 88 -6.66 -7.72 -7.90
C LEU A 88 -5.51 -7.36 -8.83
N MET A 89 -5.11 -6.09 -8.83
CA MET A 89 -4.04 -5.56 -9.68
C MET A 89 -2.64 -5.72 -9.04
N ARG A 90 -2.54 -6.22 -7.81
CA ARG A 90 -1.30 -6.33 -7.01
C ARG A 90 -0.58 -4.97 -6.86
N LEU A 91 -1.36 -3.91 -6.70
CA LEU A 91 -0.86 -2.56 -6.47
C LEU A 91 -0.86 -2.25 -4.97
N HIS A 92 0.07 -1.40 -4.55
CA HIS A 92 0.21 -0.99 -3.16
C HIS A 92 0.13 0.52 -2.96
N MET A 93 -0.06 1.28 -4.05
CA MET A 93 -0.16 2.74 -4.03
C MET A 93 -1.08 3.19 -5.15
N ALA A 94 -1.95 4.15 -4.85
CA ALA A 94 -2.82 4.82 -5.81
C ALA A 94 -2.65 6.33 -5.71
N MET A 95 -2.66 7.01 -6.86
CA MET A 95 -2.67 8.47 -6.99
C MET A 95 -4.12 8.94 -6.90
N VAL A 96 -4.44 9.80 -5.96
CA VAL A 96 -5.80 10.33 -5.77
C VAL A 96 -5.94 11.66 -6.49
N ILE A 97 -6.92 11.75 -7.38
CA ILE A 97 -7.17 12.95 -8.19
C ILE A 97 -8.56 13.53 -7.92
N ASP A 98 -8.70 14.84 -8.15
CA ASP A 98 -9.99 15.54 -8.12
C ASP A 98 -10.72 15.44 -9.48
N GLU A 99 -11.89 16.09 -9.57
CA GLU A 99 -12.74 16.10 -10.76
C GLU A 99 -12.11 16.81 -11.97
N TYR A 100 -11.04 17.58 -11.71
CA TYR A 100 -10.29 18.29 -12.74
C TYR A 100 -9.01 17.54 -13.16
N GLY A 101 -8.78 16.34 -12.60
CA GLY A 101 -7.58 15.55 -12.85
C GLY A 101 -6.35 16.00 -12.08
N ARG A 102 -6.47 16.92 -11.10
CA ARG A 102 -5.34 17.40 -10.30
C ARG A 102 -5.05 16.42 -9.16
N LEU A 103 -3.78 16.17 -8.93
CA LEU A 103 -3.33 15.33 -7.82
C LEU A 103 -3.71 15.95 -6.47
N LYS A 104 -4.39 15.20 -5.63
CA LYS A 104 -4.75 15.57 -4.25
C LYS A 104 -3.81 14.92 -3.24
N GLY A 105 -3.25 13.77 -3.59
CA GLY A 105 -2.37 13.00 -2.73
C GLY A 105 -2.24 11.55 -3.19
N ILE A 106 -1.75 10.72 -2.31
CA ILE A 106 -1.67 9.27 -2.52
C ILE A 106 -2.42 8.52 -1.42
N VAL A 107 -2.77 7.28 -1.71
CA VAL A 107 -3.26 6.31 -0.73
C VAL A 107 -2.47 5.03 -0.93
N THR A 108 -1.93 4.49 0.15
CA THR A 108 -1.28 3.18 0.14
C THR A 108 -2.23 2.09 0.62
N LEU A 109 -1.85 0.84 0.38
CA LEU A 109 -2.60 -0.31 0.90
C LEU A 109 -2.66 -0.27 2.43
N ASP A 110 -1.54 0.14 3.06
CA ASP A 110 -1.41 0.22 4.51
C ASP A 110 -2.36 1.28 5.10
N ASP A 111 -2.49 2.46 4.48
CA ASP A 111 -3.43 3.51 4.91
C ASP A 111 -4.89 3.02 4.89
N ILE A 112 -5.24 2.22 3.86
CA ILE A 112 -6.60 1.66 3.76
C ILE A 112 -6.83 0.62 4.84
N LEU A 113 -5.85 -0.23 5.12
CA LEU A 113 -5.95 -1.25 6.16
C LEU A 113 -6.03 -0.60 7.53
N GLU A 114 -5.25 0.43 7.80
CA GLU A 114 -5.30 1.20 9.05
C GLU A 114 -6.69 1.85 9.27
N GLU A 115 -7.28 2.48 8.24
CA GLU A 115 -8.63 3.06 8.35
C GLU A 115 -9.72 2.00 8.60
N ILE A 116 -9.54 0.78 8.08
CA ILE A 116 -10.53 -0.30 8.23
C ILE A 116 -10.39 -0.99 9.58
N PHE A 117 -9.16 -1.24 10.02
CA PHE A 117 -8.85 -2.01 11.23
C PHE A 117 -8.52 -1.13 12.44
N GLY A 118 -8.37 0.21 12.24
CA GLY A 118 -7.87 1.14 13.24
C GLY A 118 -6.33 1.07 13.39
N GLU A 119 -5.76 1.96 14.20
CA GLU A 119 -4.40 1.76 14.70
C GLU A 119 -4.38 0.41 15.42
N ILE A 120 -3.60 -0.53 14.91
CA ILE A 120 -3.33 -1.77 15.63
C ILE A 120 -2.45 -1.36 16.81
N GLN A 121 -3.11 -0.84 17.86
CA GLN A 121 -2.44 -0.66 19.15
C GLN A 121 -2.07 -2.05 19.65
N ASP A 122 -0.92 -2.16 20.30
CA ASP A 122 -0.35 -3.39 20.91
C ASP A 122 -1.24 -4.07 21.97
N GLU A 123 -2.50 -3.70 22.05
CA GLU A 123 -3.50 -4.38 22.85
C GLU A 123 -4.23 -5.39 21.96
N LYS A 124 -4.22 -6.64 22.37
CA LYS A 124 -4.93 -7.77 21.74
C LYS A 124 -6.38 -7.38 21.45
N GLU A 125 -6.68 -6.80 20.29
CA GLU A 125 -8.07 -6.71 19.84
C GLU A 125 -8.54 -8.11 19.46
N ILE A 126 -9.29 -8.70 20.36
CA ILE A 126 -10.00 -9.95 20.14
C ILE A 126 -11.20 -9.60 19.23
N LEU A 127 -11.00 -9.69 17.91
CA LEU A 127 -12.08 -9.50 16.93
C LEU A 127 -13.11 -10.63 17.00
N ASP A 128 -12.70 -11.78 17.48
CA ASP A 128 -13.48 -12.98 17.81
C ASP A 128 -12.60 -13.82 18.73
N GLU A 129 -13.17 -14.69 19.57
CA GLU A 129 -12.40 -15.60 20.46
C GLU A 129 -11.35 -16.43 19.69
N ASN A 130 -11.48 -16.56 18.38
CA ASN A 130 -10.70 -17.41 17.51
C ASN A 130 -9.75 -16.67 16.56
N ILE A 131 -9.77 -15.32 16.48
CA ILE A 131 -8.95 -14.51 15.58
C ILE A 131 -8.39 -13.33 16.35
N PHE A 132 -7.06 -13.17 16.36
CA PHE A 132 -6.39 -12.04 17.00
C PHE A 132 -5.16 -11.58 16.21
N PHE A 133 -4.79 -10.32 16.42
CA PHE A 133 -3.60 -9.71 15.81
C PHE A 133 -2.52 -9.50 16.86
N GLU A 134 -1.30 -9.79 16.48
CA GLU A 134 -0.10 -9.53 17.31
C GLU A 134 1.10 -9.28 16.39
N ASN A 135 1.85 -8.21 16.64
CA ASN A 135 3.08 -7.85 15.89
C ASN A 135 2.88 -7.84 14.36
N ASN A 136 1.81 -7.21 13.88
CA ASN A 136 1.45 -7.14 12.47
C ASN A 136 1.21 -8.52 11.81
N LYS A 137 0.88 -9.52 12.61
CA LYS A 137 0.52 -10.87 12.17
C LYS A 137 -0.85 -11.23 12.70
N MET A 138 -1.64 -11.87 11.85
CA MET A 138 -2.93 -12.42 12.22
C MET A 138 -2.78 -13.86 12.66
N TYR A 139 -3.24 -14.16 13.85
CA TYR A 139 -3.31 -15.50 14.41
C TYR A 139 -4.74 -16.00 14.37
N ILE A 140 -4.91 -17.24 13.91
CA ILE A 140 -6.22 -17.88 13.79
C ILE A 140 -6.13 -19.22 14.52
N LEU A 141 -7.05 -19.45 15.46
CA LEU A 141 -7.13 -20.75 16.11
C LEU A 141 -7.58 -21.82 15.10
N GLY A 142 -6.94 -23.00 15.13
CA GLY A 142 -7.13 -24.05 14.13
C GLY A 142 -8.55 -24.63 14.02
N GLY A 143 -9.45 -24.28 14.96
CA GLY A 143 -10.86 -24.65 14.92
C GLY A 143 -11.79 -23.62 14.24
N THR A 144 -11.28 -22.48 13.82
CA THR A 144 -12.07 -21.40 13.21
C THR A 144 -12.63 -21.84 11.86
N LYS A 145 -13.94 -21.73 11.68
CA LYS A 145 -14.57 -22.06 10.39
C LYS A 145 -14.19 -21.02 9.34
N ILE A 146 -13.82 -21.46 8.15
CA ILE A 146 -13.45 -20.59 7.01
C ILE A 146 -14.53 -19.55 6.71
N LYS A 147 -15.79 -19.89 6.91
CA LYS A 147 -16.90 -18.95 6.72
C LYS A 147 -16.86 -17.80 7.73
N GLU A 148 -16.52 -18.06 8.98
CA GLU A 148 -16.37 -17.05 10.05
C GLU A 148 -15.17 -16.17 9.74
N PHE A 149 -14.03 -16.77 9.36
CA PHE A 149 -12.85 -16.05 8.90
C PHE A 149 -13.18 -15.10 7.74
N ASN A 150 -13.83 -15.60 6.68
CA ASN A 150 -14.15 -14.80 5.49
C ASN A 150 -15.20 -13.69 5.77
N GLN A 151 -15.98 -13.80 6.85
CA GLN A 151 -16.91 -12.76 7.29
C GLN A 151 -16.21 -11.67 8.10
N THR A 152 -15.24 -12.04 8.92
CA THR A 152 -14.47 -11.13 9.77
C THR A 152 -13.34 -10.45 8.98
N CYS A 153 -12.66 -11.22 8.14
CA CYS A 153 -11.61 -10.72 7.27
C CYS A 153 -12.18 -10.49 5.87
N LEU A 154 -12.01 -9.30 5.33
CA LEU A 154 -12.43 -8.90 3.97
C LEU A 154 -11.75 -9.71 2.84
N PHE A 155 -11.11 -10.83 3.18
CA PHE A 155 -10.36 -11.70 2.28
C PHE A 155 -11.04 -13.07 2.21
N ALA A 156 -11.31 -13.53 0.99
CA ALA A 156 -11.68 -14.91 0.76
C ALA A 156 -10.39 -15.77 0.67
N ILE A 157 -10.20 -16.67 1.64
CA ILE A 157 -9.12 -17.68 1.56
C ILE A 157 -9.69 -18.93 0.90
N HIS A 158 -9.01 -19.39 -0.16
CA HIS A 158 -9.26 -20.69 -0.75
C HIS A 158 -8.53 -21.77 0.04
N LEU A 159 -9.22 -22.86 0.38
CA LEU A 159 -8.71 -24.01 1.14
C LEU A 159 -7.37 -24.59 0.62
N SER A 160 -7.09 -24.45 -0.67
CA SER A 160 -5.85 -24.94 -1.30
C SER A 160 -4.57 -24.18 -0.89
N LEU A 161 -4.70 -23.08 -0.15
CA LEU A 161 -3.58 -22.22 0.27
C LEU A 161 -3.30 -22.29 1.78
N ILE A 162 -4.04 -23.11 2.52
CA ILE A 162 -3.87 -23.22 3.97
C ILE A 162 -2.78 -24.25 4.27
N HIS A 163 -1.64 -23.78 4.77
CA HIS A 163 -0.62 -24.65 5.39
C HIS A 163 -0.90 -24.66 6.90
N ILE A 164 -1.42 -25.77 7.40
CA ILE A 164 -1.64 -25.96 8.84
C ILE A 164 -0.34 -26.51 9.42
N SER A 165 0.38 -25.70 10.18
CA SER A 165 1.44 -26.22 11.05
C SER A 165 0.81 -26.65 12.37
N GLU A 166 0.87 -27.94 12.70
CA GLU A 166 0.47 -28.41 14.03
C GLU A 166 1.33 -27.78 15.10
N PRO A 167 0.74 -27.35 16.25
CA PRO A 167 1.52 -26.90 17.37
C PRO A 167 2.33 -28.06 17.92
N THR A 168 3.64 -27.97 17.88
CA THR A 168 4.56 -28.85 18.60
C THR A 168 4.24 -28.74 20.10
N ARG A 169 3.89 -29.87 20.69
CA ARG A 169 3.75 -30.04 22.15
C ARG A 169 5.08 -29.89 22.85
#